data_222215563e803e47590dcfeb03f6d34c
#
_entry.id   222215563e803e47590dcfeb03f6d34c
#
_cell.length_a   1.000
_cell.length_b   1.000
_cell.length_c   1.000
_cell.angle_alpha   90.00
_cell.angle_beta   90.00
_cell.angle_gamma   90.00
#
_symmetry.space_group_name_H-M   'P 1'
#
loop_
_entity.id
_entity.type
_entity.pdbx_description
1 polymer ?
#
loop_
_entity_poly.entity_id
_entity_poly.type
_entity_poly.pdbx_seq_one_letter_code
_entity_poly.pdbx_strand_id
1 'polypeptide(L)'
;MKLEQLLEGVSYTLVQGSLELDIEDIIYDSRKAAPGRLFVCIVGTQRDSHDYAAQCVAGGVTALVVQHDIDLSTVPGAAVLKVESSRYALALMSGNLFGNPSRRMTMIGVTGTKGKTTTTHMIKSVLEAAGRKVGMIGTNGVYFLGHHQETANTTPESYELQKTFREFLDAGCDTALMEVSSQGLMMDRVAGIHYDIGVFTNLSPDHIGPGEHKTFEEYRSWKGQLFKRCTTGVVNIDDENTEALL
;
A
#
# COMPACT_ATOMS: atom_id res chain seq x y z
N MET A 1 7.45 -6.13 -17.88
CA MET A 1 5.98 -6.38 -17.96
C MET A 1 5.39 -5.38 -18.94
N LYS A 2 4.39 -5.76 -19.74
CA LYS A 2 3.68 -4.79 -20.59
C LYS A 2 2.88 -3.81 -19.75
N LEU A 3 2.82 -2.55 -20.18
CA LEU A 3 2.08 -1.49 -19.49
C LEU A 3 0.58 -1.85 -19.32
N GLU A 4 -0.02 -2.46 -20.34
CA GLU A 4 -1.41 -2.94 -20.28
C GLU A 4 -1.62 -3.97 -19.15
N GLN A 5 -0.71 -4.92 -18.98
CA GLN A 5 -0.77 -5.91 -17.89
C GLN A 5 -0.58 -5.26 -16.52
N LEU A 6 0.30 -4.25 -16.44
CA LEU A 6 0.53 -3.50 -15.21
C LEU A 6 -0.72 -2.74 -14.76
N LEU A 7 -1.54 -2.29 -15.70
CA LEU A 7 -2.78 -1.54 -15.49
C LEU A 7 -4.01 -2.42 -15.25
N GLU A 8 -3.87 -3.73 -15.16
CA GLU A 8 -5.02 -4.61 -14.92
C GLU A 8 -5.76 -4.22 -13.63
N GLY A 9 -7.09 -4.01 -13.74
CA GLY A 9 -7.94 -3.56 -12.65
C GLY A 9 -7.83 -2.08 -12.27
N VAL A 10 -6.96 -1.30 -12.94
CA VAL A 10 -6.86 0.16 -12.77
C VAL A 10 -7.80 0.85 -13.74
N SER A 11 -8.64 1.76 -13.25
CA SER A 11 -9.45 2.64 -14.10
C SER A 11 -8.61 3.86 -14.51
N TYR A 12 -8.44 4.06 -15.81
CA TYR A 12 -7.62 5.15 -16.35
C TYR A 12 -8.17 5.69 -17.69
N THR A 13 -7.67 6.87 -18.07
CA THR A 13 -7.79 7.41 -19.41
C THR A 13 -6.39 7.57 -20.01
N LEU A 14 -6.14 6.97 -21.18
CA LEU A 14 -4.90 7.20 -21.92
C LEU A 14 -4.98 8.59 -22.58
N VAL A 15 -4.19 9.53 -22.09
CA VAL A 15 -4.16 10.94 -22.58
C VAL A 15 -3.18 11.10 -23.71
N GLN A 16 -2.03 10.39 -23.66
CA GLN A 16 -0.97 10.45 -24.65
C GLN A 16 -0.23 9.11 -24.73
N GLY A 17 0.34 8.79 -25.89
CA GLY A 17 1.26 7.66 -26.08
C GLY A 17 0.55 6.34 -26.36
N SER A 18 1.18 5.23 -25.97
CA SER A 18 0.73 3.86 -26.26
C SER A 18 0.86 2.97 -25.02
N LEU A 19 0.02 1.93 -24.96
CA LEU A 19 0.08 0.89 -23.92
C LEU A 19 1.07 -0.24 -24.24
N GLU A 20 1.62 -0.26 -25.47
CA GLU A 20 2.56 -1.29 -25.96
C GLU A 20 3.98 -1.18 -25.38
N LEU A 21 4.14 -0.45 -24.27
CA LEU A 21 5.43 -0.23 -23.63
C LEU A 21 5.77 -1.37 -22.68
N ASP A 22 7.07 -1.70 -22.61
CA ASP A 22 7.61 -2.56 -21.57
C ASP A 22 8.03 -1.72 -20.37
N ILE A 23 7.47 -2.03 -19.21
CA ILE A 23 7.79 -1.39 -17.93
C ILE A 23 8.60 -2.36 -17.08
N GLU A 24 9.79 -1.92 -16.66
CA GLU A 24 10.67 -2.69 -15.79
C GLU A 24 10.34 -2.51 -14.32
N ASP A 25 9.96 -1.28 -13.94
CA ASP A 25 9.71 -0.92 -12.55
C ASP A 25 8.76 0.29 -12.42
N ILE A 26 8.15 0.44 -11.24
CA ILE A 26 7.33 1.59 -10.86
C ILE A 26 8.12 2.44 -9.87
N ILE A 27 8.09 3.74 -10.08
CA ILE A 27 8.67 4.72 -9.14
C ILE A 27 7.64 5.80 -8.78
N TYR A 28 7.75 6.33 -7.59
CA TYR A 28 7.01 7.50 -7.10
C TYR A 28 7.94 8.53 -6.43
N ASP A 29 9.25 8.30 -6.53
CA ASP A 29 10.33 9.23 -6.15
C ASP A 29 11.07 9.65 -7.42
N SER A 30 10.96 10.94 -7.79
CA SER A 30 11.56 11.50 -9.01
C SER A 30 13.08 11.33 -9.11
N ARG A 31 13.76 11.19 -7.97
CA ARG A 31 15.21 10.93 -7.89
C ARG A 31 15.62 9.57 -8.45
N LYS A 32 14.64 8.67 -8.59
CA LYS A 32 14.83 7.31 -9.13
C LYS A 32 14.49 7.24 -10.62
N ALA A 33 14.31 8.37 -11.32
CA ALA A 33 14.00 8.39 -12.74
C ALA A 33 15.09 7.66 -13.56
N ALA A 34 14.67 6.74 -14.44
CA ALA A 34 15.54 5.96 -15.31
C ALA A 34 14.73 5.38 -16.49
N PRO A 35 15.39 4.95 -17.58
CA PRO A 35 14.72 4.25 -18.68
C PRO A 35 13.96 3.00 -18.23
N GLY A 36 12.86 2.69 -18.91
CA GLY A 36 12.03 1.52 -18.61
C GLY A 36 11.14 1.67 -17.38
N ARG A 37 11.14 2.80 -16.69
CA ARG A 37 10.32 3.03 -15.49
C ARG A 37 9.04 3.78 -15.81
N LEU A 38 8.02 3.48 -15.01
CA LEU A 38 6.78 4.24 -14.92
C LEU A 38 6.84 5.11 -13.65
N PHE A 39 6.60 6.42 -13.79
CA PHE A 39 6.53 7.34 -12.67
C PHE A 39 5.07 7.64 -12.29
N VAL A 40 4.74 7.43 -11.02
CA VAL A 40 3.43 7.77 -10.46
C VAL A 40 3.52 9.13 -9.77
N CYS A 41 2.81 10.11 -10.33
CA CYS A 41 2.70 11.45 -9.76
C CYS A 41 1.73 11.43 -8.59
N ILE A 42 2.24 11.56 -7.37
CA ILE A 42 1.44 11.56 -6.15
C ILE A 42 1.23 12.99 -5.66
N VAL A 43 -0.02 13.36 -5.37
CA VAL A 43 -0.35 14.57 -4.63
C VAL A 43 -0.01 14.34 -3.16
N GLY A 44 1.10 14.92 -2.71
CA GLY A 44 1.56 14.84 -1.32
C GLY A 44 0.98 15.97 -0.46
N THR A 45 1.19 15.89 0.86
CA THR A 45 0.73 16.92 1.80
C THR A 45 1.53 18.23 1.71
N GLN A 46 2.77 18.17 1.26
CA GLN A 46 3.68 19.33 1.17
C GLN A 46 4.12 19.63 -0.26
N ARG A 47 4.11 18.63 -1.15
CA ARG A 47 4.59 18.75 -2.53
C ARG A 47 3.70 17.93 -3.44
N ASP A 48 3.53 18.42 -4.67
CA ASP A 48 2.87 17.70 -5.73
C ASP A 48 3.92 17.10 -6.67
N SER A 49 3.93 15.78 -6.84
CA SER A 49 4.92 15.11 -7.68
C SER A 49 4.69 15.35 -9.18
N HIS A 50 3.55 15.89 -9.58
CA HIS A 50 3.30 16.28 -10.98
C HIS A 50 4.29 17.35 -11.47
N ASP A 51 4.79 18.20 -10.57
CA ASP A 51 5.82 19.21 -10.88
C ASP A 51 7.14 18.59 -11.37
N TYR A 52 7.37 17.31 -11.09
CA TYR A 52 8.57 16.58 -11.50
C TYR A 52 8.39 15.72 -12.76
N ALA A 53 7.20 15.72 -13.38
CA ALA A 53 6.90 14.86 -14.53
C ALA A 53 7.88 15.09 -15.70
N ALA A 54 8.10 16.36 -16.09
CA ALA A 54 9.03 16.71 -17.15
C ALA A 54 10.47 16.26 -16.84
N GLN A 55 10.94 16.46 -15.60
CA GLN A 55 12.25 16.02 -15.16
C GLN A 55 12.40 14.49 -15.22
N CYS A 56 11.36 13.75 -14.82
CA CYS A 56 11.36 12.29 -14.88
C CYS A 56 11.45 11.77 -16.32
N VAL A 57 10.68 12.38 -17.25
CA VAL A 57 10.75 12.01 -18.68
C VAL A 57 12.13 12.34 -19.26
N ALA A 58 12.71 13.51 -18.94
CA ALA A 58 14.09 13.84 -19.32
C ALA A 58 15.11 12.84 -18.73
N GLY A 59 14.83 12.23 -17.60
CA GLY A 59 15.61 11.15 -16.97
C GLY A 59 15.36 9.75 -17.55
N GLY A 60 14.52 9.65 -18.62
CA GLY A 60 14.28 8.41 -19.34
C GLY A 60 13.00 7.66 -18.95
N VAL A 61 12.16 8.18 -18.05
CA VAL A 61 10.86 7.59 -17.74
C VAL A 61 10.00 7.55 -19.01
N THR A 62 9.37 6.40 -19.27
CA THR A 62 8.60 6.15 -20.50
C THR A 62 7.09 6.25 -20.33
N ALA A 63 6.60 6.20 -19.09
CA ALA A 63 5.17 6.31 -18.78
C ALA A 63 4.94 7.10 -17.48
N LEU A 64 3.87 7.88 -17.44
CA LEU A 64 3.43 8.68 -16.30
C LEU A 64 2.00 8.29 -15.90
N VAL A 65 1.75 8.16 -14.61
CA VAL A 65 0.40 8.12 -14.05
C VAL A 65 0.15 9.44 -13.32
N VAL A 66 -0.89 10.14 -13.74
CA VAL A 66 -1.24 11.48 -13.25
C VAL A 66 -2.66 11.52 -12.69
N GLN A 67 -2.90 12.35 -11.69
CA GLN A 67 -4.23 12.53 -11.09
C GLN A 67 -4.94 13.77 -11.62
N HIS A 68 -4.20 14.77 -12.10
CA HIS A 68 -4.72 15.95 -12.78
C HIS A 68 -3.94 16.24 -14.08
N ASP A 69 -4.42 17.19 -14.86
CA ASP A 69 -3.80 17.53 -16.15
C ASP A 69 -2.42 18.13 -15.95
N ILE A 70 -1.51 17.77 -16.84
CA ILE A 70 -0.16 18.32 -16.95
C ILE A 70 0.07 18.87 -18.35
N ASP A 71 1.07 19.73 -18.53
CA ASP A 71 1.45 20.22 -19.87
C ASP A 71 2.16 19.11 -20.66
N LEU A 72 1.43 18.49 -21.59
CA LEU A 72 1.92 17.40 -22.42
C LEU A 72 3.12 17.79 -23.30
N SER A 73 3.28 19.07 -23.62
CA SER A 73 4.44 19.55 -24.40
C SER A 73 5.77 19.37 -23.65
N THR A 74 5.72 19.28 -22.32
CA THR A 74 6.89 19.08 -21.44
C THR A 74 7.29 17.62 -21.27
N VAL A 75 6.45 16.67 -21.71
CA VAL A 75 6.65 15.23 -21.56
C VAL A 75 6.54 14.48 -22.90
N PRO A 76 7.26 14.94 -23.95
CA PRO A 76 7.14 14.37 -25.29
C PRO A 76 7.53 12.89 -25.30
N GLY A 77 6.73 12.07 -26.01
CA GLY A 77 7.00 10.65 -26.22
C GLY A 77 6.68 9.74 -25.03
N ALA A 78 6.38 10.26 -23.86
CA ALA A 78 5.94 9.45 -22.74
C ALA A 78 4.45 9.06 -22.89
N ALA A 79 4.07 7.86 -22.44
CA ALA A 79 2.66 7.54 -22.24
C ALA A 79 2.15 8.27 -20.99
N VAL A 80 0.99 8.92 -21.07
CA VAL A 80 0.36 9.63 -19.96
C VAL A 80 -1.02 9.03 -19.69
N LEU A 81 -1.16 8.52 -18.46
CA LEU A 81 -2.35 7.84 -17.97
C LEU A 81 -2.97 8.67 -16.85
N LYS A 82 -4.19 9.16 -17.07
CA LYS A 82 -4.94 9.91 -16.05
C LYS A 82 -5.82 8.97 -15.25
N VAL A 83 -5.71 9.05 -13.92
CA VAL A 83 -6.46 8.26 -12.94
C VAL A 83 -7.18 9.16 -11.94
N GLU A 84 -8.17 8.64 -11.23
CA GLU A 84 -8.87 9.36 -10.17
C GLU A 84 -7.99 9.51 -8.91
N SER A 85 -7.27 8.44 -8.52
CA SER A 85 -6.33 8.42 -7.39
C SER A 85 -5.02 7.77 -7.82
N SER A 86 -3.93 8.55 -7.83
CA SER A 86 -2.59 8.04 -8.11
C SER A 86 -2.11 7.04 -7.05
N ARG A 87 -2.52 7.23 -5.79
CA ARG A 87 -2.16 6.29 -4.71
C ARG A 87 -2.87 4.95 -4.85
N TYR A 88 -4.17 4.98 -5.18
CA TYR A 88 -4.92 3.76 -5.45
C TYR A 88 -4.36 3.01 -6.67
N ALA A 89 -4.07 3.74 -7.74
CA ALA A 89 -3.45 3.17 -8.94
C ALA A 89 -2.07 2.56 -8.63
N LEU A 90 -1.21 3.27 -7.84
CA LEU A 90 0.07 2.74 -7.39
C LEU A 90 -0.09 1.40 -6.66
N ALA A 91 -1.09 1.29 -5.79
CA ALA A 91 -1.31 0.07 -5.02
C ALA A 91 -1.68 -1.13 -5.91
N LEU A 92 -2.61 -0.94 -6.87
CA LEU A 92 -3.01 -2.00 -7.79
C LEU A 92 -1.87 -2.38 -8.74
N MET A 93 -1.21 -1.39 -9.34
CA MET A 93 -0.07 -1.62 -10.24
C MET A 93 1.08 -2.32 -9.52
N SER A 94 1.37 -1.96 -8.27
CA SER A 94 2.39 -2.66 -7.48
C SER A 94 2.01 -4.11 -7.22
N GLY A 95 0.74 -4.40 -6.93
CA GLY A 95 0.23 -5.76 -6.86
C GLY A 95 0.51 -6.53 -8.13
N ASN A 96 0.16 -5.97 -9.28
CA ASN A 96 0.36 -6.58 -10.60
C ASN A 96 1.85 -6.80 -10.91
N LEU A 97 2.70 -5.80 -10.64
CA LEU A 97 4.15 -5.88 -10.87
C LEU A 97 4.77 -7.07 -10.13
N PHE A 98 4.40 -7.27 -8.88
CA PHE A 98 4.93 -8.34 -8.03
C PHE A 98 4.13 -9.65 -8.10
N GLY A 99 3.13 -9.76 -8.99
CA GLY A 99 2.34 -10.97 -9.22
C GLY A 99 1.29 -11.24 -8.15
N ASN A 100 0.72 -10.19 -7.56
CA ASN A 100 -0.34 -10.21 -6.55
C ASN A 100 -0.04 -11.16 -5.37
N PRO A 101 1.10 -11.00 -4.68
CA PRO A 101 1.60 -11.97 -3.69
C PRO A 101 0.64 -12.16 -2.51
N SER A 102 -0.10 -11.12 -2.10
CA SER A 102 -1.08 -11.21 -1.02
C SER A 102 -2.22 -12.22 -1.27
N ARG A 103 -2.54 -12.51 -2.54
CA ARG A 103 -3.56 -13.52 -2.90
C ARG A 103 -3.10 -14.97 -2.72
N ARG A 104 -1.82 -15.18 -2.39
CA ARG A 104 -1.18 -16.50 -2.32
C ARG A 104 -0.75 -16.87 -0.90
N MET A 105 -1.06 -16.03 0.07
CA MET A 105 -0.76 -16.22 1.50
C MET A 105 -2.03 -15.99 2.32
N THR A 106 -2.09 -16.54 3.52
CA THR A 106 -3.07 -16.13 4.52
C THR A 106 -2.72 -14.72 4.99
N MET A 107 -3.62 -13.76 4.79
CA MET A 107 -3.41 -12.36 5.13
C MET A 107 -4.10 -12.00 6.44
N ILE A 108 -3.34 -11.49 7.42
CA ILE A 108 -3.86 -11.06 8.73
C ILE A 108 -3.50 -9.59 8.95
N GLY A 109 -4.52 -8.75 9.12
CA GLY A 109 -4.35 -7.32 9.40
C GLY A 109 -4.76 -6.98 10.84
N VAL A 110 -3.93 -6.24 11.56
CA VAL A 110 -4.22 -5.80 12.94
C VAL A 110 -4.31 -4.28 12.99
N THR A 111 -5.45 -3.74 13.41
CA THR A 111 -5.68 -2.31 13.60
C THR A 111 -6.06 -2.00 15.05
N GLY A 112 -5.97 -0.72 15.40
CA GLY A 112 -6.30 -0.18 16.73
C GLY A 112 -5.43 1.01 17.08
N THR A 113 -5.69 1.68 18.19
CA THR A 113 -4.84 2.78 18.66
C THR A 113 -3.57 2.22 19.29
N LYS A 114 -3.70 1.35 20.28
CA LYS A 114 -2.58 0.74 21.02
C LYS A 114 -2.59 -0.79 20.86
N GLY A 115 -1.46 -1.41 21.13
CA GLY A 115 -1.34 -2.87 21.18
C GLY A 115 -1.18 -3.58 19.86
N LYS A 116 -1.21 -2.91 18.70
CA LYS A 116 -1.00 -3.54 17.39
C LYS A 116 0.29 -4.36 17.34
N THR A 117 1.40 -3.75 17.68
CA THR A 117 2.74 -4.40 17.67
C THR A 117 2.79 -5.60 18.59
N THR A 118 2.30 -5.47 19.83
CA THR A 118 2.26 -6.59 20.77
C THR A 118 1.40 -7.74 20.24
N THR A 119 0.20 -7.41 19.75
CA THR A 119 -0.74 -8.40 19.20
C THR A 119 -0.16 -9.12 17.98
N THR A 120 0.49 -8.40 17.06
CA THR A 120 1.14 -9.02 15.89
C THR A 120 2.25 -9.97 16.31
N HIS A 121 3.11 -9.59 17.26
CA HIS A 121 4.16 -10.48 17.78
C HIS A 121 3.59 -11.73 18.47
N MET A 122 2.51 -11.59 19.24
CA MET A 122 1.83 -12.72 19.88
C MET A 122 1.22 -13.67 18.83
N ILE A 123 0.49 -13.14 17.85
CA ILE A 123 -0.09 -13.93 16.75
C ILE A 123 1.03 -14.66 16.00
N LYS A 124 2.12 -13.96 15.64
CA LYS A 124 3.27 -14.56 14.97
C LYS A 124 3.81 -15.75 15.76
N SER A 125 4.07 -15.57 17.06
CA SER A 125 4.61 -16.63 17.92
C SER A 125 3.70 -17.85 17.99
N VAL A 126 2.38 -17.65 18.08
CA VAL A 126 1.39 -18.75 18.10
C VAL A 126 1.38 -19.49 16.77
N LEU A 127 1.36 -18.77 15.65
CA LEU A 127 1.34 -19.37 14.32
C LEU A 127 2.63 -20.14 14.02
N GLU A 128 3.78 -19.59 14.39
CA GLU A 128 5.07 -20.27 14.22
C GLU A 128 5.17 -21.53 15.09
N ALA A 129 4.67 -21.50 16.34
CA ALA A 129 4.56 -22.68 17.17
C ALA A 129 3.63 -23.76 16.59
N ALA A 130 2.63 -23.34 15.80
CA ALA A 130 1.76 -24.23 15.02
C ALA A 130 2.36 -24.69 13.68
N GLY A 131 3.63 -24.36 13.40
CA GLY A 131 4.35 -24.78 12.19
C GLY A 131 4.12 -23.92 10.96
N ARG A 132 3.46 -22.74 11.10
CA ARG A 132 3.30 -21.79 9.99
C ARG A 132 4.57 -21.00 9.75
N LYS A 133 4.80 -20.60 8.51
CA LYS A 133 5.91 -19.73 8.12
C LYS A 133 5.39 -18.31 7.95
N VAL A 134 5.63 -17.45 8.95
CA VAL A 134 5.02 -16.12 9.04
C VAL A 134 6.00 -15.04 8.65
N GLY A 135 5.59 -14.20 7.67
CA GLY A 135 6.15 -12.87 7.43
C GLY A 135 5.34 -11.83 8.21
N MET A 136 6.01 -10.90 8.90
CA MET A 136 5.35 -9.85 9.68
C MET A 136 5.88 -8.48 9.30
N ILE A 137 4.97 -7.50 9.19
CA ILE A 137 5.27 -6.09 8.91
C ILE A 137 4.63 -5.22 10.00
N GLY A 138 5.38 -4.31 10.58
CA GLY A 138 4.85 -3.40 11.59
C GLY A 138 5.79 -2.28 11.98
N THR A 139 5.49 -1.62 13.08
CA THR A 139 6.26 -0.49 13.61
C THR A 139 7.74 -0.82 13.85
N ASN A 140 8.02 -2.04 14.26
CA ASN A 140 9.39 -2.50 14.55
C ASN A 140 10.11 -3.05 13.30
N GLY A 141 9.50 -2.95 12.12
CA GLY A 141 10.09 -3.42 10.87
C GLY A 141 9.41 -4.66 10.26
N VAL A 142 10.14 -5.30 9.37
CA VAL A 142 9.78 -6.53 8.67
C VAL A 142 10.53 -7.71 9.27
N TYR A 143 9.83 -8.80 9.57
CA TYR A 143 10.40 -10.03 10.16
C TYR A 143 9.91 -11.24 9.38
N PHE A 144 10.81 -12.10 8.92
CA PHE A 144 10.48 -13.41 8.34
C PHE A 144 11.68 -14.37 8.41
N LEU A 145 11.44 -15.58 8.83
CA LEU A 145 12.43 -16.68 8.80
C LEU A 145 13.85 -16.29 9.32
N GLY A 146 13.90 -15.52 10.41
CA GLY A 146 15.16 -15.02 10.99
C GLY A 146 15.72 -13.73 10.38
N HIS A 147 15.13 -13.23 9.31
CA HIS A 147 15.46 -11.91 8.73
C HIS A 147 14.73 -10.80 9.48
N HIS A 148 15.42 -9.66 9.64
CA HIS A 148 14.85 -8.41 10.16
C HIS A 148 15.34 -7.23 9.33
N GLN A 149 14.41 -6.35 8.96
CA GLN A 149 14.68 -5.09 8.26
C GLN A 149 13.82 -3.98 8.85
N GLU A 150 14.41 -2.82 9.10
CA GLU A 150 13.67 -1.64 9.56
C GLU A 150 12.76 -1.08 8.47
N THR A 151 11.65 -0.46 8.87
CA THR A 151 10.73 0.26 7.99
C THR A 151 10.53 1.69 8.44
N ALA A 152 10.32 2.60 7.50
CA ALA A 152 10.07 4.01 7.81
C ALA A 152 8.66 4.25 8.40
N ASN A 153 7.71 3.37 8.14
CA ASN A 153 6.32 3.50 8.55
C ASN A 153 5.79 2.17 9.09
N THR A 154 4.88 2.24 10.06
CA THR A 154 4.14 1.07 10.58
C THR A 154 3.44 0.28 9.47
N THR A 155 2.86 1.00 8.50
CA THR A 155 2.29 0.46 7.27
C THR A 155 3.03 1.11 6.11
N PRO A 156 3.99 0.43 5.46
CA PRO A 156 4.77 0.96 4.33
C PRO A 156 3.89 1.42 3.16
N GLU A 157 4.47 2.17 2.22
CA GLU A 157 3.79 2.50 0.96
C GLU A 157 3.47 1.23 0.17
N SER A 158 2.46 1.30 -0.69
CA SER A 158 1.91 0.12 -1.38
C SER A 158 2.95 -0.63 -2.22
N TYR A 159 3.90 0.07 -2.84
CA TYR A 159 4.98 -0.55 -3.60
C TYR A 159 5.87 -1.41 -2.70
N GLU A 160 6.34 -0.86 -1.57
CA GLU A 160 7.17 -1.58 -0.60
C GLU A 160 6.41 -2.76 0.02
N LEU A 161 5.10 -2.60 0.30
CA LEU A 161 4.27 -3.69 0.81
C LEU A 161 4.22 -4.86 -0.17
N GLN A 162 3.90 -4.61 -1.43
CA GLN A 162 3.77 -5.68 -2.42
C GLN A 162 5.13 -6.34 -2.71
N LYS A 163 6.22 -5.56 -2.72
CA LYS A 163 7.58 -6.09 -2.81
C LYS A 163 7.91 -7.01 -1.63
N THR A 164 7.63 -6.57 -0.40
CA THR A 164 7.86 -7.36 0.81
C THR A 164 7.03 -8.64 0.82
N PHE A 165 5.77 -8.59 0.40
CA PHE A 165 4.95 -9.79 0.27
C PHE A 165 5.51 -10.76 -0.77
N ARG A 166 6.10 -10.25 -1.84
CA ARG A 166 6.81 -11.08 -2.81
C ARG A 166 8.02 -11.76 -2.19
N GLU A 167 8.81 -11.02 -1.42
CA GLU A 167 9.96 -11.56 -0.67
C GLU A 167 9.52 -12.64 0.33
N PHE A 168 8.39 -12.47 1.03
CA PHE A 168 7.81 -13.49 1.91
C PHE A 168 7.48 -14.78 1.14
N LEU A 169 6.80 -14.67 0.01
CA LEU A 169 6.49 -15.84 -0.83
C LEU A 169 7.74 -16.56 -1.32
N ASP A 170 8.72 -15.81 -1.82
CA ASP A 170 9.97 -16.37 -2.35
C ASP A 170 10.79 -17.06 -1.25
N ALA A 171 10.71 -16.57 -0.01
CA ALA A 171 11.28 -17.21 1.16
C ALA A 171 10.46 -18.44 1.65
N GLY A 172 9.26 -18.66 1.10
CA GLY A 172 8.38 -19.77 1.44
C GLY A 172 7.46 -19.51 2.63
N CYS A 173 7.18 -18.24 2.97
CA CYS A 173 6.13 -17.90 3.93
C CYS A 173 4.74 -18.24 3.35
N ASP A 174 3.87 -18.74 4.20
CA ASP A 174 2.48 -19.09 3.90
C ASP A 174 1.47 -18.10 4.51
N THR A 175 1.95 -17.24 5.40
CA THR A 175 1.14 -16.27 6.14
C THR A 175 1.85 -14.91 6.17
N ALA A 176 1.12 -13.85 5.84
CA ALA A 176 1.56 -12.46 6.02
C ALA A 176 0.69 -11.81 7.10
N LEU A 177 1.33 -11.30 8.14
CA LEU A 177 0.73 -10.61 9.26
C LEU A 177 1.20 -9.16 9.26
N MET A 178 0.29 -8.18 9.37
CA MET A 178 0.72 -6.79 9.36
C MET A 178 -0.08 -5.88 10.28
N GLU A 179 0.59 -4.84 10.78
CA GLU A 179 -0.07 -3.70 11.40
C GLU A 179 -0.71 -2.83 10.31
N VAL A 180 -2.00 -2.55 10.44
CA VAL A 180 -2.76 -1.70 9.51
C VAL A 180 -3.14 -0.40 10.22
N SER A 181 -2.40 0.67 9.95
CA SER A 181 -2.65 1.99 10.50
C SER A 181 -3.83 2.69 9.79
N SER A 182 -4.50 3.60 10.48
CA SER A 182 -5.55 4.43 9.86
C SER A 182 -5.03 5.29 8.72
N GLN A 183 -3.81 5.82 8.82
CA GLN A 183 -3.16 6.53 7.72
C GLN A 183 -2.83 5.61 6.54
N GLY A 184 -2.43 4.36 6.81
CA GLY A 184 -2.20 3.37 5.74
C GLY A 184 -3.48 3.07 4.95
N LEU A 185 -4.62 3.04 5.63
CA LEU A 185 -5.95 2.90 4.99
C LEU A 185 -6.34 4.18 4.24
N MET A 186 -6.19 5.36 4.85
CA MET A 186 -6.53 6.66 4.27
C MET A 186 -5.69 6.98 3.03
N MET A 187 -4.44 6.57 3.03
CA MET A 187 -3.50 6.82 1.92
C MET A 187 -3.43 5.68 0.90
N ASP A 188 -4.44 4.82 0.86
CA ASP A 188 -4.54 3.67 -0.07
C ASP A 188 -3.32 2.71 -0.06
N ARG A 189 -2.48 2.73 0.98
CA ARG A 189 -1.29 1.88 1.05
C ARG A 189 -1.61 0.40 1.01
N VAL A 190 -2.78 0.02 1.49
CA VAL A 190 -3.29 -1.36 1.54
C VAL A 190 -4.42 -1.60 0.52
N ALA A 191 -4.61 -0.72 -0.45
CA ALA A 191 -5.61 -0.93 -1.50
C ALA A 191 -5.24 -2.19 -2.33
N GLY A 192 -6.26 -2.91 -2.79
CA GLY A 192 -6.09 -4.16 -3.53
C GLY A 192 -5.70 -5.38 -2.67
N ILE A 193 -5.44 -5.19 -1.35
CA ILE A 193 -5.20 -6.29 -0.41
C ILE A 193 -6.54 -6.71 0.20
N HIS A 194 -6.83 -8.01 0.16
CA HIS A 194 -7.89 -8.64 0.91
C HIS A 194 -7.28 -9.41 2.09
N TYR A 195 -7.88 -9.28 3.27
CA TYR A 195 -7.43 -9.98 4.47
C TYR A 195 -8.35 -11.17 4.77
N ASP A 196 -7.78 -12.31 5.10
CA ASP A 196 -8.55 -13.44 5.62
C ASP A 196 -9.08 -13.11 7.02
N ILE A 197 -8.24 -12.43 7.84
CA ILE A 197 -8.58 -12.04 9.20
C ILE A 197 -8.20 -10.56 9.43
N GLY A 198 -9.17 -9.77 9.87
CA GLY A 198 -8.99 -8.42 10.39
C GLY A 198 -9.14 -8.40 11.91
N VAL A 199 -8.18 -7.85 12.63
CA VAL A 199 -8.20 -7.78 14.11
C VAL A 199 -8.28 -6.32 14.58
N PHE A 200 -9.19 -6.03 15.51
CA PHE A 200 -9.31 -4.75 16.20
C PHE A 200 -8.95 -4.89 17.68
N THR A 201 -8.00 -4.10 18.14
CA THR A 201 -7.54 -4.14 19.53
C THR A 201 -8.26 -3.16 20.44
N ASN A 202 -8.27 -1.87 20.10
CA ASN A 202 -8.91 -0.79 20.85
C ASN A 202 -8.92 0.52 20.07
N LEU A 203 -9.73 1.49 20.53
CA LEU A 203 -9.76 2.84 19.99
C LEU A 203 -9.78 3.90 21.10
N SER A 204 -8.86 4.84 21.03
CA SER A 204 -8.83 6.04 21.87
C SER A 204 -8.39 7.23 21.03
N PRO A 205 -8.68 8.49 21.43
CA PRO A 205 -8.23 9.67 20.70
C PRO A 205 -6.72 9.67 20.51
N ASP A 206 -6.30 9.67 19.24
CA ASP A 206 -4.90 9.69 18.80
C ASP A 206 -4.87 10.12 17.31
N HIS A 207 -3.75 10.59 16.81
CA HIS A 207 -3.60 10.96 15.41
C HIS A 207 -4.66 11.95 14.88
N ILE A 208 -5.03 12.95 15.70
CA ILE A 208 -5.95 14.01 15.32
C ILE A 208 -5.19 15.33 15.28
N GLY A 209 -5.05 15.93 14.09
CA GLY A 209 -4.32 17.17 13.90
C GLY A 209 -3.93 17.48 12.47
N PRO A 210 -3.16 18.55 12.26
CA PRO A 210 -2.68 18.93 10.93
C PRO A 210 -1.84 17.83 10.26
N GLY A 211 -2.27 17.37 9.08
CA GLY A 211 -1.61 16.27 8.35
C GLY A 211 -1.99 14.87 8.80
N GLU A 212 -2.89 14.76 9.76
CA GLU A 212 -3.49 13.53 10.26
C GLU A 212 -5.00 13.53 10.04
N HIS A 213 -5.78 12.84 10.88
CA HIS A 213 -7.25 12.87 10.80
C HIS A 213 -7.81 14.18 11.34
N LYS A 214 -8.92 14.66 10.76
CA LYS A 214 -9.56 15.92 11.17
C LYS A 214 -10.35 15.77 12.47
N THR A 215 -10.97 14.59 12.65
CA THR A 215 -11.80 14.29 13.82
C THR A 215 -11.60 12.86 14.29
N PHE A 216 -12.08 12.55 15.51
CA PHE A 216 -12.07 11.21 16.06
C PHE A 216 -12.97 10.24 15.24
N GLU A 217 -14.10 10.74 14.73
CA GLU A 217 -15.02 9.98 13.89
C GLU A 217 -14.34 9.59 12.57
N GLU A 218 -13.60 10.50 11.97
CA GLU A 218 -12.81 10.21 10.76
C GLU A 218 -11.75 9.14 11.04
N TYR A 219 -11.00 9.29 12.13
CA TYR A 219 -10.00 8.32 12.57
C TYR A 219 -10.61 6.92 12.78
N ARG A 220 -11.77 6.85 13.49
CA ARG A 220 -12.52 5.61 13.68
C ARG A 220 -12.99 5.01 12.36
N SER A 221 -13.61 5.82 11.50
CA SER A 221 -14.09 5.40 10.19
C SER A 221 -12.99 4.77 9.34
N TRP A 222 -11.80 5.37 9.33
CA TRP A 222 -10.67 4.80 8.58
C TRP A 222 -10.23 3.44 9.15
N LYS A 223 -10.18 3.26 10.45
CA LYS A 223 -9.87 1.92 11.01
C LYS A 223 -10.92 0.88 10.65
N GLY A 224 -12.18 1.27 10.63
CA GLY A 224 -13.30 0.43 10.20
C GLY A 224 -13.17 -0.08 8.75
N GLN A 225 -12.42 0.63 7.88
CA GLN A 225 -12.20 0.19 6.51
C GLN A 225 -11.47 -1.17 6.41
N LEU A 226 -10.72 -1.59 7.44
CA LEU A 226 -10.12 -2.92 7.47
C LEU A 226 -11.19 -4.02 7.39
N PHE A 227 -12.33 -3.83 8.10
CA PHE A 227 -13.40 -4.83 8.18
C PHE A 227 -14.21 -4.94 6.88
N LYS A 228 -14.19 -3.91 6.04
CA LYS A 228 -14.74 -3.99 4.67
C LYS A 228 -13.82 -4.74 3.69
N ARG A 229 -12.60 -5.05 4.11
CA ARG A 229 -11.56 -5.71 3.30
C ARG A 229 -11.13 -7.06 3.88
N CYS A 230 -11.86 -7.60 4.86
CA CYS A 230 -11.55 -8.90 5.44
C CYS A 230 -12.74 -9.87 5.38
N THR A 231 -12.41 -11.16 5.37
CA THR A 231 -13.43 -12.23 5.42
C THR A 231 -13.94 -12.43 6.84
N THR A 232 -13.05 -12.40 7.83
CA THR A 232 -13.38 -12.62 9.25
C THR A 232 -12.86 -11.46 10.08
N GLY A 233 -13.74 -10.85 10.87
CA GLY A 233 -13.40 -9.83 11.86
C GLY A 233 -13.24 -10.43 13.26
N VAL A 234 -12.13 -10.12 13.93
CA VAL A 234 -11.92 -10.40 15.37
C VAL A 234 -11.86 -9.05 16.09
N VAL A 235 -12.78 -8.80 17.00
CA VAL A 235 -12.93 -7.49 17.62
C VAL A 235 -12.91 -7.59 19.14
N ASN A 236 -12.36 -6.58 19.80
CA ASN A 236 -12.42 -6.42 21.23
C ASN A 236 -13.80 -5.87 21.62
N ILE A 237 -14.68 -6.71 22.19
CA ILE A 237 -16.05 -6.34 22.57
C ILE A 237 -16.11 -5.44 23.81
N ASP A 238 -15.03 -5.31 24.56
CA ASP A 238 -14.97 -4.45 25.75
C ASP A 238 -14.64 -2.99 25.40
N ASP A 239 -14.27 -2.70 24.14
CA ASP A 239 -14.04 -1.33 23.66
C ASP A 239 -15.37 -0.69 23.24
N GLU A 240 -15.69 0.45 23.85
CA GLU A 240 -16.94 1.20 23.60
C GLU A 240 -17.16 1.66 22.16
N ASN A 241 -16.08 1.71 21.36
CA ASN A 241 -16.15 2.13 19.95
C ASN A 241 -16.36 0.95 18.99
N THR A 242 -16.39 -0.29 19.47
CA THR A 242 -16.45 -1.48 18.61
C THR A 242 -17.68 -1.49 17.71
N GLU A 243 -18.88 -1.23 18.24
CA GLU A 243 -20.11 -1.21 17.44
C GLU A 243 -20.10 -0.11 16.37
N ALA A 244 -19.53 1.05 16.68
CA ALA A 244 -19.49 2.18 15.77
C ALA A 244 -18.33 2.09 14.74
N LEU A 245 -17.44 1.12 14.93
CA LEU A 245 -16.32 0.86 14.01
C LEU A 245 -16.74 -0.15 12.92
N LEU A 246 -17.64 -1.08 13.23
CA LEU A 246 -18.17 -2.12 12.34
C LEU A 246 -19.28 -1.59 11.45
#